data_9ea14581cd71a23f7d109a19450bb533
#
_entry.id   9ea14581cd71a23f7d109a19450bb533
#
_cell.length_a   1.000
_cell.length_b   1.000
_cell.length_c   1.000
_cell.angle_alpha   90.00
_cell.angle_beta   90.00
_cell.angle_gamma   90.00
#
_symmetry.space_group_name_H-M   'P 1'
#
loop_
_entity.id
_entity.type
_entity.pdbx_description
1 polymer ?
#
loop_
_entity_poly.entity_id
_entity_poly.type
_entity_poly.pdbx_seq_one_letter_code
_entity_poly.pdbx_strand_id
1 'polypeptide(L)'
;MSGFYDFYDVVVVGAGHAGIEACLAAARMGLKTLVVTQSPDAIGRMSCNPSIGGIAKGNIVREIDALGGEMGKLIDRSMIQFRMLNKSRGPAVQAPRSQADKITYSQIARKTLESTPNLFTLMDTVIDILTVESSTEMPPDSDSSAEIGTIPGEKRGNLEKNGVGGKRLKVTGIVTERGRVIPCRSVV
;
A
#
# COMPACT_ATOMS: atom_id res chain seq x y z
N MET A 1 -14.26 -24.92 -8.60
CA MET A 1 -13.60 -24.25 -7.46
C MET A 1 -12.09 -24.15 -7.73
N SER A 2 -11.69 -23.25 -8.64
CA SER A 2 -10.29 -23.10 -9.10
C SER A 2 -9.65 -21.73 -8.75
N GLY A 3 -10.09 -21.08 -7.68
CA GLY A 3 -9.76 -19.68 -7.47
C GLY A 3 -8.45 -19.37 -6.77
N PHE A 4 -7.88 -20.26 -5.97
CA PHE A 4 -6.76 -19.92 -5.06
C PHE A 4 -5.38 -20.45 -5.46
N TYR A 5 -5.30 -21.25 -6.51
CA TYR A 5 -4.02 -21.75 -7.04
C TYR A 5 -3.62 -21.12 -8.36
N ASP A 6 -4.39 -20.13 -8.80
CA ASP A 6 -4.11 -19.40 -10.02
C ASP A 6 -2.96 -18.41 -9.82
N PHE A 7 -2.32 -18.05 -10.92
CA PHE A 7 -1.31 -17.02 -10.97
C PHE A 7 -1.91 -15.64 -10.71
N TYR A 8 -1.25 -14.83 -9.89
CA TYR A 8 -1.61 -13.44 -9.63
C TYR A 8 -0.54 -12.47 -10.15
N ASP A 9 -0.98 -11.32 -10.65
CA ASP A 9 -0.04 -10.27 -11.05
C ASP A 9 0.58 -9.61 -9.81
N VAL A 10 -0.25 -9.35 -8.78
CA VAL A 10 0.18 -8.73 -7.53
C VAL A 10 -0.40 -9.49 -6.33
N VAL A 11 0.44 -9.77 -5.35
CA VAL A 11 0.01 -10.21 -4.02
C VAL A 11 0.32 -9.11 -3.01
N VAL A 12 -0.68 -8.72 -2.24
CA VAL A 12 -0.55 -7.73 -1.17
C VAL A 12 -0.61 -8.44 0.18
N VAL A 13 0.40 -8.27 1.01
CA VAL A 13 0.51 -8.91 2.32
C VAL A 13 0.02 -7.97 3.41
N GLY A 14 -1.17 -8.27 3.93
CA GLY A 14 -1.84 -7.47 4.94
C GLY A 14 -2.89 -6.53 4.36
N ALA A 15 -4.04 -6.45 5.04
CA ALA A 15 -5.18 -5.61 4.66
C ALA A 15 -5.39 -4.43 5.63
N GLY A 16 -4.30 -3.83 6.10
CA GLY A 16 -4.30 -2.54 6.78
C GLY A 16 -4.54 -1.40 5.77
N HIS A 17 -4.45 -0.15 6.22
CA HIS A 17 -4.72 1.00 5.35
C HIS A 17 -3.84 1.03 4.09
N ALA A 18 -2.53 0.77 4.24
CA ALA A 18 -1.61 0.71 3.10
C ALA A 18 -1.95 -0.45 2.15
N GLY A 19 -2.26 -1.62 2.69
CA GLY A 19 -2.64 -2.78 1.87
C GLY A 19 -3.95 -2.57 1.12
N ILE A 20 -4.94 -1.89 1.72
CA ILE A 20 -6.18 -1.51 1.04
C ILE A 20 -5.89 -0.63 -0.18
N GLU A 21 -5.08 0.41 -0.01
CA GLU A 21 -4.71 1.31 -1.11
C GLU A 21 -3.93 0.56 -2.21
N ALA A 22 -2.95 -0.26 -1.83
CA ALA A 22 -2.14 -1.03 -2.78
C ALA A 22 -2.97 -2.01 -3.60
N CYS A 23 -3.81 -2.83 -2.95
CA CYS A 23 -4.59 -3.83 -3.66
C CYS A 23 -5.70 -3.23 -4.53
N LEU A 24 -6.34 -2.14 -4.09
CA LEU A 24 -7.33 -1.44 -4.89
C LEU A 24 -6.70 -0.74 -6.10
N ALA A 25 -5.53 -0.12 -5.92
CA ALA A 25 -4.81 0.49 -7.04
C ALA A 25 -4.45 -0.55 -8.11
N ALA A 26 -3.86 -1.68 -7.71
CA ALA A 26 -3.51 -2.76 -8.63
C ALA A 26 -4.75 -3.35 -9.35
N ALA A 27 -5.82 -3.63 -8.62
CA ALA A 27 -7.04 -4.18 -9.19
C ALA A 27 -7.73 -3.20 -10.17
N ARG A 28 -7.75 -1.90 -9.86
CA ARG A 28 -8.29 -0.84 -10.74
C ARG A 28 -7.47 -0.66 -12.01
N MET A 29 -6.19 -0.99 -11.98
CA MET A 29 -5.33 -1.06 -13.17
C MET A 29 -5.59 -2.31 -14.02
N GLY A 30 -6.53 -3.17 -13.63
CA GLY A 30 -6.87 -4.41 -14.33
C GLY A 30 -5.99 -5.61 -13.99
N LEU A 31 -5.14 -5.49 -12.99
CA LEU A 31 -4.26 -6.58 -12.56
C LEU A 31 -5.02 -7.57 -11.68
N LYS A 32 -4.78 -8.87 -11.89
CA LYS A 32 -5.31 -9.93 -11.02
C LYS A 32 -4.57 -9.88 -9.68
N THR A 33 -5.25 -9.38 -8.66
CA THR A 33 -4.67 -9.04 -7.37
C THR A 33 -5.21 -9.93 -6.26
N LEU A 34 -4.32 -10.40 -5.39
CA LEU A 34 -4.66 -11.13 -4.18
C LEU A 34 -4.22 -10.33 -2.95
N VAL A 35 -5.12 -10.10 -2.02
CA VAL A 35 -4.75 -9.62 -0.68
C VAL A 35 -4.79 -10.77 0.31
N VAL A 36 -3.69 -10.98 1.03
CA VAL A 36 -3.58 -12.00 2.07
C VAL A 36 -3.64 -11.32 3.43
N THR A 37 -4.57 -11.74 4.28
CA THR A 37 -4.75 -11.19 5.62
C THR A 37 -5.02 -12.30 6.62
N GLN A 38 -4.53 -12.16 7.84
CA GLN A 38 -4.78 -13.12 8.92
C GLN A 38 -6.26 -13.18 9.32
N SER A 39 -6.95 -12.05 9.22
CA SER A 39 -8.37 -11.96 9.57
C SER A 39 -9.08 -10.97 8.66
N PRO A 40 -10.13 -11.40 7.94
CA PRO A 40 -10.98 -10.48 7.17
C PRO A 40 -11.66 -9.42 8.04
N ASP A 41 -11.90 -9.70 9.32
CA ASP A 41 -12.51 -8.75 10.26
C ASP A 41 -11.53 -7.67 10.73
N ALA A 42 -10.24 -7.84 10.42
CA ALA A 42 -9.20 -6.86 10.70
C ALA A 42 -8.91 -5.92 9.51
N ILE A 43 -9.61 -6.08 8.39
CA ILE A 43 -9.47 -5.21 7.23
C ILE A 43 -9.80 -3.76 7.61
N GLY A 44 -8.86 -2.84 7.36
CA GLY A 44 -9.03 -1.42 7.68
C GLY A 44 -9.15 -1.12 9.16
N ARG A 45 -8.68 -2.02 10.04
CA ARG A 45 -8.81 -1.86 11.48
C ARG A 45 -8.11 -0.61 11.99
N MET A 46 -8.85 0.23 12.69
CA MET A 46 -8.33 1.37 13.44
C MET A 46 -8.02 0.95 14.87
N SER A 47 -6.75 0.63 15.15
CA SER A 47 -6.32 0.07 16.44
C SER A 47 -6.21 1.09 17.57
N CYS A 48 -6.07 2.38 17.23
CA CYS A 48 -5.91 3.46 18.22
C CYS A 48 -7.08 4.44 18.12
N ASN A 49 -6.81 5.75 18.01
CA ASN A 49 -7.87 6.74 17.81
C ASN A 49 -8.51 6.54 16.41
N PRO A 50 -9.83 6.34 16.35
CA PRO A 50 -10.53 6.13 15.08
C PRO A 50 -10.66 7.45 14.32
N SER A 51 -9.55 8.02 13.88
CA SER A 51 -9.54 9.29 13.17
C SER A 51 -8.55 9.31 12.03
N ILE A 52 -8.96 9.91 10.93
CA ILE A 52 -8.16 10.17 9.74
C ILE A 52 -7.94 11.68 9.62
N GLY A 53 -6.70 12.07 9.31
CA GLY A 53 -6.32 13.47 9.18
C GLY A 53 -5.45 13.98 10.32
N GLY A 54 -5.33 15.30 10.43
CA GLY A 54 -4.37 15.98 11.30
C GLY A 54 -3.21 16.57 10.50
N ILE A 55 -2.26 17.25 11.19
CA ILE A 55 -1.30 18.17 10.56
C ILE A 55 -0.49 17.51 9.43
N ALA A 56 0.11 16.34 9.62
CA ALA A 56 0.83 15.64 8.56
C ALA A 56 -0.06 14.67 7.78
N LYS A 57 -0.81 13.85 8.51
CA LYS A 57 -1.66 12.80 7.94
C LYS A 57 -2.75 13.34 7.01
N GLY A 58 -3.32 14.50 7.34
CA GLY A 58 -4.35 15.13 6.51
C GLY A 58 -3.87 15.50 5.11
N ASN A 59 -2.62 15.93 4.97
CA ASN A 59 -2.04 16.25 3.67
C ASN A 59 -1.82 14.97 2.84
N ILE A 60 -1.25 13.93 3.45
CA ILE A 60 -1.02 12.64 2.79
C ILE A 60 -2.36 12.02 2.31
N VAL A 61 -3.41 12.09 3.13
CA VAL A 61 -4.74 11.58 2.73
C VAL A 61 -5.29 12.31 1.52
N ARG A 62 -5.10 13.64 1.44
CA ARG A 62 -5.51 14.43 0.27
C ARG A 62 -4.72 14.07 -0.99
N GLU A 63 -3.43 13.81 -0.86
CA GLU A 63 -2.58 13.38 -1.98
C GLU A 63 -3.03 12.00 -2.48
N ILE A 64 -3.28 11.06 -1.57
CA ILE A 64 -3.82 9.73 -1.89
C ILE A 64 -5.19 9.85 -2.59
N ASP A 65 -6.08 10.68 -2.06
CA ASP A 65 -7.41 10.91 -2.63
C ASP A 65 -7.33 11.52 -4.04
N ALA A 66 -6.43 12.50 -4.26
CA ALA A 66 -6.17 13.09 -5.57
C ALA A 66 -5.68 12.06 -6.61
N LEU A 67 -5.00 11.01 -6.17
CA LEU A 67 -4.58 9.87 -7.00
C LEU A 67 -5.68 8.81 -7.18
N GLY A 68 -6.87 9.03 -6.65
CA GLY A 68 -7.99 8.09 -6.73
C GLY A 68 -8.02 7.04 -5.62
N GLY A 69 -7.28 7.25 -4.53
CA GLY A 69 -7.25 6.37 -3.37
C GLY A 69 -8.59 6.22 -2.66
N GLU A 70 -8.65 5.35 -1.69
CA GLU A 70 -9.90 4.95 -1.05
C GLU A 70 -10.08 5.50 0.37
N MET A 71 -9.00 5.81 1.08
CA MET A 71 -9.06 6.24 2.48
C MET A 71 -9.95 7.47 2.70
N GLY A 72 -9.89 8.45 1.81
CA GLY A 72 -10.76 9.63 1.84
C GLY A 72 -12.24 9.26 1.71
N LYS A 73 -12.56 8.38 0.79
CA LYS A 73 -13.94 7.90 0.55
C LYS A 73 -14.48 7.05 1.71
N LEU A 74 -13.62 6.21 2.29
CA LEU A 74 -14.00 5.37 3.44
C LEU A 74 -14.29 6.22 4.67
N ILE A 75 -13.46 7.25 4.94
CA ILE A 75 -13.69 8.13 6.09
C ILE A 75 -14.93 8.99 5.91
N ASP A 76 -15.20 9.52 4.72
CA ASP A 76 -16.38 10.32 4.45
C ASP A 76 -17.69 9.55 4.68
N ARG A 77 -17.69 8.24 4.43
CA ARG A 77 -18.84 7.35 4.62
C ARG A 77 -19.01 6.82 6.04
N SER A 78 -17.99 6.94 6.88
CA SER A 78 -17.97 6.41 8.25
C SER A 78 -17.72 7.47 9.32
N MET A 79 -17.54 8.74 8.93
CA MET A 79 -17.26 9.80 9.89
C MET A 79 -18.44 10.13 10.77
N ILE A 80 -18.17 10.34 12.05
CA ILE A 80 -19.11 10.81 13.05
C ILE A 80 -18.88 12.27 13.44
N GLN A 81 -17.66 12.77 13.21
CA GLN A 81 -17.30 14.15 13.49
C GLN A 81 -16.19 14.62 12.53
N PHE A 82 -16.35 15.84 12.03
CA PHE A 82 -15.35 16.53 11.23
C PHE A 82 -14.89 17.80 11.93
N ARG A 83 -13.59 18.06 11.96
CA ARG A 83 -13.00 19.32 12.47
C ARG A 83 -11.85 19.79 11.58
N MET A 84 -11.78 21.09 11.35
CA MET A 84 -10.58 21.73 10.84
C MET A 84 -9.71 22.13 12.05
N LEU A 85 -8.52 21.53 12.12
CA LEU A 85 -7.54 21.84 13.16
C LEU A 85 -6.79 23.14 12.82
N ASN A 86 -6.33 23.84 13.85
CA ASN A 86 -5.48 25.04 13.73
C ASN A 86 -6.10 26.18 12.90
N LYS A 87 -7.41 26.38 12.96
CA LYS A 87 -8.12 27.44 12.20
C LYS A 87 -7.57 28.84 12.47
N SER A 88 -7.03 29.09 13.69
CA SER A 88 -6.41 30.36 14.08
C SER A 88 -4.96 30.50 13.61
N ARG A 89 -4.39 29.51 12.96
CA ARG A 89 -3.02 29.48 12.45
C ARG A 89 -2.99 29.70 10.95
N GLY A 90 -1.79 29.90 10.38
CA GLY A 90 -1.62 30.04 8.94
C GLY A 90 -2.04 28.77 8.16
N PRO A 91 -2.36 28.91 6.86
CA PRO A 91 -2.91 27.82 6.04
C PRO A 91 -2.04 26.54 6.01
N ALA A 92 -0.73 26.68 6.13
CA ALA A 92 0.21 25.56 6.10
C ALA A 92 0.02 24.52 7.22
N VAL A 93 -0.58 24.92 8.35
CA VAL A 93 -0.83 24.04 9.50
C VAL A 93 -2.32 23.74 9.71
N GLN A 94 -3.19 24.30 8.89
CA GLN A 94 -4.60 23.95 8.90
C GLN A 94 -4.80 22.58 8.27
N ALA A 95 -5.41 21.66 9.01
CA ALA A 95 -5.60 20.31 8.56
C ALA A 95 -6.97 19.76 8.93
N PRO A 96 -7.67 19.10 8.01
CA PRO A 96 -8.90 18.38 8.32
C PRO A 96 -8.60 17.17 9.19
N ARG A 97 -9.50 16.89 10.12
CA ARG A 97 -9.51 15.68 10.91
C ARG A 97 -10.94 15.16 11.03
N SER A 98 -11.15 13.93 10.57
CA SER A 98 -12.41 13.23 10.68
C SER A 98 -12.28 12.10 11.69
N GLN A 99 -13.24 12.02 12.62
CA GLN A 99 -13.36 10.90 13.53
C GLN A 99 -14.36 9.90 12.93
N ALA A 100 -13.98 8.63 12.88
CA ALA A 100 -14.79 7.57 12.31
C ALA A 100 -15.49 6.73 13.37
N ASP A 101 -16.61 6.14 13.01
CA ASP A 101 -17.04 4.87 13.58
C ASP A 101 -16.09 3.79 13.05
N LYS A 102 -15.25 3.23 13.93
CA LYS A 102 -14.22 2.26 13.54
C LYS A 102 -14.78 0.95 13.00
N ILE A 103 -15.98 0.55 13.46
CA ILE A 103 -16.64 -0.68 13.01
C ILE A 103 -17.19 -0.46 11.60
N THR A 104 -17.94 0.61 11.42
CA THR A 104 -18.48 1.01 10.11
C THR A 104 -17.37 1.21 9.07
N TYR A 105 -16.25 1.85 9.46
CA TYR A 105 -15.10 2.02 8.56
C TYR A 105 -14.55 0.68 8.07
N SER A 106 -14.30 -0.27 9.00
CA SER A 106 -13.78 -1.59 8.67
C SER A 106 -14.77 -2.38 7.80
N GLN A 107 -16.06 -2.34 8.09
CA GLN A 107 -17.09 -3.00 7.29
C GLN A 107 -17.18 -2.46 5.87
N ILE A 108 -17.14 -1.13 5.70
CA ILE A 108 -17.14 -0.50 4.38
C ILE A 108 -15.85 -0.86 3.61
N ALA A 109 -14.69 -0.81 4.28
CA ALA A 109 -13.43 -1.19 3.67
C ALA A 109 -13.46 -2.64 3.16
N ARG A 110 -13.91 -3.58 3.99
CA ARG A 110 -14.08 -4.98 3.61
C ARG A 110 -15.02 -5.13 2.42
N LYS A 111 -16.20 -4.52 2.47
CA LYS A 111 -17.16 -4.56 1.37
C LYS A 111 -16.57 -3.99 0.08
N THR A 112 -15.79 -2.92 0.15
CA THR A 112 -15.11 -2.34 -1.00
C THR A 112 -14.13 -3.33 -1.63
N LEU A 113 -13.31 -4.01 -0.82
CA LEU A 113 -12.39 -5.03 -1.33
C LEU A 113 -13.14 -6.18 -1.99
N GLU A 114 -14.16 -6.74 -1.30
CA GLU A 114 -14.92 -7.89 -1.76
C GLU A 114 -15.75 -7.61 -3.02
N SER A 115 -16.12 -6.34 -3.28
CA SER A 115 -16.89 -5.94 -4.45
C SER A 115 -16.05 -5.44 -5.63
N THR A 116 -14.73 -5.32 -5.45
CA THR A 116 -13.84 -4.81 -6.50
C THR A 116 -13.49 -5.93 -7.49
N PRO A 117 -13.72 -5.73 -8.80
CA PRO A 117 -13.31 -6.70 -9.82
C PRO A 117 -11.80 -6.96 -9.79
N ASN A 118 -11.38 -8.16 -10.15
CA ASN A 118 -9.98 -8.62 -10.18
C ASN A 118 -9.26 -8.63 -8.82
N LEU A 119 -9.97 -8.40 -7.71
CA LEU A 119 -9.43 -8.44 -6.36
C LEU A 119 -9.98 -9.65 -5.59
N PHE A 120 -9.08 -10.43 -5.04
CA PHE A 120 -9.37 -11.62 -4.26
C PHE A 120 -8.81 -11.48 -2.84
N THR A 121 -9.52 -11.99 -1.86
CA THR A 121 -9.09 -11.98 -0.45
C THR A 121 -8.85 -13.39 0.03
N LEU A 122 -7.69 -13.64 0.63
CA LEU A 122 -7.32 -14.91 1.25
C LEU A 122 -7.05 -14.72 2.73
N MET A 123 -7.72 -15.50 3.56
CA MET A 123 -7.42 -15.57 5.00
C MET A 123 -6.29 -16.58 5.23
N ASP A 124 -5.07 -16.05 5.36
CA ASP A 124 -3.86 -16.84 5.64
C ASP A 124 -2.74 -15.94 6.15
N THR A 125 -1.60 -16.52 6.52
CA THR A 125 -0.36 -15.80 6.89
C THR A 125 0.72 -16.12 5.87
N VAL A 126 1.33 -15.09 5.27
CA VAL A 126 2.50 -15.27 4.41
C VAL A 126 3.72 -15.49 5.30
N ILE A 127 4.45 -16.58 5.06
CA ILE A 127 5.65 -16.95 5.82
C ILE A 127 6.93 -16.85 5.01
N ASP A 128 6.83 -16.84 3.68
CA ASP A 128 8.01 -16.76 2.81
C ASP A 128 7.67 -16.16 1.44
N ILE A 129 8.68 -15.60 0.77
CA ILE A 129 8.61 -15.07 -0.59
C ILE A 129 9.58 -15.87 -1.47
N LEU A 130 9.03 -16.52 -2.48
CA LEU A 130 9.81 -17.30 -3.43
C LEU A 130 10.46 -16.39 -4.47
N THR A 131 11.76 -16.55 -4.65
CA THR A 131 12.53 -15.79 -5.62
C THR A 131 13.43 -16.69 -6.45
N VAL A 132 13.75 -16.25 -7.66
CA VAL A 132 14.76 -16.88 -8.53
C VAL A 132 15.81 -15.85 -8.93
N GLU A 133 17.04 -16.29 -9.15
CA GLU A 133 18.07 -15.41 -9.70
C GLU A 133 17.69 -15.00 -11.12
N SER A 134 17.69 -13.69 -11.38
CA SER A 134 17.44 -13.16 -12.72
C SER A 134 18.74 -13.16 -13.49
N SER A 135 18.78 -13.86 -14.62
CA SER A 135 19.91 -13.88 -15.55
C SER A 135 19.99 -12.61 -16.44
N THR A 136 19.09 -11.67 -16.28
CA THR A 136 19.07 -10.45 -17.07
C THR A 136 20.08 -9.46 -16.48
N GLU A 137 21.22 -9.27 -17.15
CA GLU A 137 22.10 -8.13 -16.93
C GLU A 137 21.27 -6.84 -17.16
N MET A 138 21.40 -5.86 -16.26
CA MET A 138 20.83 -4.54 -16.50
C MET A 138 21.47 -3.95 -17.75
N PRO A 139 20.67 -3.34 -18.66
CA PRO A 139 21.23 -2.32 -19.50
C PRO A 139 21.88 -1.27 -18.59
N PRO A 140 23.06 -0.76 -18.90
CA PRO A 140 23.68 0.31 -18.13
C PRO A 140 22.67 1.45 -18.03
N ASP A 141 22.48 1.98 -16.80
CA ASP A 141 21.57 3.09 -16.53
C ASP A 141 21.82 4.21 -17.54
N SER A 142 21.03 4.24 -18.59
CA SER A 142 20.94 5.39 -19.46
C SER A 142 20.08 6.42 -18.75
N ASP A 143 20.72 7.52 -18.36
CA ASP A 143 20.15 8.74 -17.80
C ASP A 143 19.64 8.71 -16.35
N SER A 144 20.60 8.72 -15.41
CA SER A 144 20.40 9.35 -14.10
C SER A 144 20.74 10.86 -14.11
N SER A 145 20.43 11.57 -15.18
CA SER A 145 20.59 13.02 -15.30
C SER A 145 19.27 13.78 -15.16
N ALA A 146 18.34 13.29 -14.31
CA ALA A 146 17.35 14.17 -13.76
C ALA A 146 18.04 14.99 -12.66
N GLU A 147 18.50 16.18 -12.98
CA GLU A 147 19.02 17.17 -12.02
C GLU A 147 17.91 17.53 -11.05
N ILE A 148 17.87 16.82 -9.92
CA ILE A 148 17.17 17.33 -8.74
C ILE A 148 17.99 18.50 -8.22
N GLY A 149 17.40 19.70 -8.29
CA GLY A 149 18.05 20.96 -7.95
C GLY A 149 18.87 20.87 -6.66
N THR A 150 20.14 21.16 -6.78
CA THR A 150 21.12 21.16 -5.70
C THR A 150 20.85 22.36 -4.80
N ILE A 151 20.59 22.11 -3.53
CA ILE A 151 20.61 23.17 -2.50
C ILE A 151 22.08 23.58 -2.29
N PRO A 152 22.45 24.88 -2.48
CA PRO A 152 23.83 25.29 -2.31
C PRO A 152 24.24 25.19 -0.83
N GLY A 153 25.26 24.41 -0.53
CA GLY A 153 25.92 24.40 0.79
C GLY A 153 26.18 23.03 1.42
N GLU A 154 25.70 21.93 0.93
CA GLU A 154 25.97 20.61 1.50
C GLU A 154 27.16 19.92 0.82
N LYS A 155 28.27 19.77 1.54
CA LYS A 155 29.39 18.92 1.15
C LYS A 155 28.93 17.46 1.28
N ARG A 156 28.60 16.82 0.17
CA ARG A 156 28.41 15.36 0.14
C ARG A 156 29.76 14.69 0.41
N GLY A 157 29.87 14.01 1.57
CA GLY A 157 30.94 13.07 1.81
C GLY A 157 30.95 11.99 0.73
N ASN A 158 32.14 11.61 0.23
CA ASN A 158 32.33 10.50 -0.68
C ASN A 158 31.77 9.22 -0.06
N LEU A 159 30.54 8.84 -0.45
CA LEU A 159 30.08 7.47 -0.29
C LEU A 159 30.84 6.64 -1.32
N GLU A 160 31.86 5.93 -0.87
CA GLU A 160 32.53 4.89 -1.65
C GLU A 160 31.45 3.95 -2.19
N LYS A 161 31.34 3.88 -3.52
CA LYS A 161 30.55 2.87 -4.22
C LYS A 161 31.23 1.52 -3.98
N ASN A 162 31.00 0.92 -2.82
CA ASN A 162 31.26 -0.49 -2.67
C ASN A 162 30.26 -1.24 -3.55
N GLY A 163 30.73 -1.60 -4.74
CA GLY A 163 29.99 -2.42 -5.69
C GLY A 163 29.77 -3.81 -5.12
N VAL A 164 28.74 -3.94 -4.28
CA VAL A 164 28.15 -5.25 -4.03
C VAL A 164 27.35 -5.57 -5.28
N GLY A 165 27.93 -6.38 -6.16
CA GLY A 165 27.25 -7.02 -7.26
C GLY A 165 26.13 -7.92 -6.73
N GLY A 166 25.05 -7.31 -6.27
CA GLY A 166 23.88 -8.01 -5.80
C GLY A 166 23.20 -8.70 -6.97
N LYS A 167 23.14 -10.03 -6.96
CA LYS A 167 22.32 -10.79 -7.90
C LYS A 167 20.88 -10.27 -7.83
N ARG A 168 20.30 -9.94 -8.96
CA ARG A 168 18.89 -9.56 -9.02
C ARG A 168 18.02 -10.77 -8.73
N LEU A 169 17.14 -10.63 -7.75
CA LEU A 169 16.14 -11.62 -7.45
C LEU A 169 14.81 -11.23 -8.09
N LYS A 170 14.18 -12.16 -8.78
CA LYS A 170 12.83 -12.01 -9.32
C LYS A 170 11.87 -12.81 -8.45
N VAL A 171 10.81 -12.15 -7.99
CA VAL A 171 9.72 -12.81 -7.27
C VAL A 171 8.99 -13.78 -8.20
N THR A 172 8.68 -14.97 -7.68
CA THR A 172 7.94 -16.01 -8.40
C THR A 172 6.69 -16.46 -7.65
N GLY A 173 6.59 -16.15 -6.35
CA GLY A 173 5.43 -16.53 -5.55
C GLY A 173 5.60 -16.24 -4.07
N ILE A 174 4.63 -16.65 -3.30
CA ILE A 174 4.63 -16.63 -1.84
C ILE A 174 4.31 -18.01 -1.29
N VAL A 175 4.73 -18.26 -0.04
CA VAL A 175 4.35 -19.45 0.73
C VAL A 175 3.52 -18.98 1.93
N THR A 176 2.41 -19.69 2.19
CA THR A 176 1.56 -19.39 3.35
C THR A 176 1.76 -20.41 4.46
N GLU A 177 1.38 -20.05 5.68
CA GLU A 177 1.46 -20.90 6.87
C GLU A 177 0.70 -22.23 6.71
N ARG A 178 -0.37 -22.24 5.92
CA ARG A 178 -1.12 -23.46 5.59
C ARG A 178 -0.51 -24.28 4.46
N GLY A 179 0.74 -24.00 4.09
CA GLY A 179 1.52 -24.74 3.08
C GLY A 179 1.09 -24.47 1.63
N ARG A 180 0.36 -23.39 1.37
CA ARG A 180 -0.02 -23.02 0.00
C ARG A 180 1.13 -22.28 -0.67
N VAL A 181 1.44 -22.68 -1.90
CA VAL A 181 2.34 -21.94 -2.79
C VAL A 181 1.48 -21.19 -3.79
N ILE A 182 1.58 -19.87 -3.81
CA ILE A 182 0.79 -18.99 -4.66
C ILE A 182 1.73 -18.26 -5.62
N PRO A 183 1.70 -18.60 -6.91
CA PRO A 183 2.57 -17.97 -7.88
C PRO A 183 2.13 -16.51 -8.16
N CYS A 184 3.10 -15.58 -8.22
CA CYS A 184 2.84 -14.18 -8.53
C CYS A 184 4.03 -13.49 -9.17
N ARG A 185 3.78 -12.32 -9.78
CA ARG A 185 4.83 -11.48 -10.38
C ARG A 185 5.43 -10.52 -9.38
N SER A 186 4.62 -10.00 -8.46
CA SER A 186 5.03 -8.96 -7.51
C SER A 186 4.38 -9.17 -6.16
N VAL A 187 5.08 -8.77 -5.10
CA VAL A 187 4.60 -8.78 -3.71
C VAL A 187 4.75 -7.37 -3.14
N VAL A 188 3.71 -6.89 -2.46
CA VAL A 188 3.65 -5.60 -1.77
C VAL A 188 3.35 -5.82 -0.29
#